data_93e4350c52429b9ec1b254d23c43a42e
#
_entry.id   93e4350c52429b9ec1b254d23c43a42e
#
_cell.length_a   1.000
_cell.length_b   1.000
_cell.length_c   1.000
_cell.angle_alpha   90.00
_cell.angle_beta   90.00
_cell.angle_gamma   90.00
#
_symmetry.space_group_name_H-M   'P 1'
#
loop_
_entity.id
_entity.type
_entity.pdbx_description
1 polymer ?
#
loop_
_entity_poly.entity_id
_entity_poly.type
_entity_poly.pdbx_seq_one_letter_code
_entity_poly.pdbx_strand_id
1 'polypeptide(L)'
;LSTKGELTFTFQVENHNEVDQYTQSLSILNYDPNTKTVIAWANENQFRAFEARNIAYQVPENENEVDAALIYDNPQFTTRSTQANTLDFPVANYPTYADYAQQMQDFEDDNLGLVETFSIGATTEGDKELLFVKISDNVGTDEQEPKLLYTSSMHGDEIAGYPMMLSLIDYILTTYTTGVDGDPEYQRVKNLVENAEIWINPSANPDGT
;
A
#
# COMPACT_ATOMS: atom_id res chain seq x y z
N LEU A 1 7.99 19.90 0.60
CA LEU A 1 9.25 19.22 0.98
C LEU A 1 9.39 19.05 2.50
N SER A 2 8.91 20.00 3.31
CA SER A 2 9.19 20.00 4.77
C SER A 2 8.51 18.88 5.57
N THR A 3 7.47 18.26 5.05
CA THR A 3 6.68 17.26 5.78
C THR A 3 6.80 15.84 5.21
N LYS A 4 6.99 15.72 3.89
CA LYS A 4 7.04 14.43 3.20
C LYS A 4 8.38 14.12 2.54
N GLY A 5 9.31 15.07 2.46
CA GLY A 5 10.55 14.93 1.71
C GLY A 5 10.39 14.92 0.18
N GLU A 6 9.18 15.11 -0.32
CA GLU A 6 8.78 14.99 -1.72
C GLU A 6 7.89 16.15 -2.15
N LEU A 7 7.84 16.43 -3.45
CA LEU A 7 7.09 17.55 -4.00
C LEU A 7 6.59 17.25 -5.41
N THR A 8 5.31 17.50 -5.65
CA THR A 8 4.74 17.62 -7.00
C THR A 8 4.79 19.09 -7.42
N PHE A 9 5.27 19.34 -8.63
CA PHE A 9 5.38 20.68 -9.18
C PHE A 9 5.21 20.67 -10.70
N THR A 10 4.95 21.84 -11.26
CA THR A 10 4.76 22.02 -12.72
C THR A 10 5.78 22.99 -13.27
N PHE A 11 6.25 22.74 -14.49
CA PHE A 11 7.10 23.65 -15.26
C PHE A 11 6.81 23.55 -16.75
N GLN A 12 7.29 24.48 -17.51
CA GLN A 12 7.09 24.51 -18.96
C GLN A 12 8.34 24.07 -19.71
N VAL A 13 8.15 23.41 -20.84
CA VAL A 13 9.18 23.00 -21.79
C VAL A 13 8.85 23.51 -23.20
N GLU A 14 9.82 23.60 -24.08
CA GLU A 14 9.60 24.06 -25.45
C GLU A 14 8.93 22.97 -26.32
N ASN A 15 9.27 21.70 -26.10
CA ASN A 15 8.75 20.59 -26.89
C ASN A 15 8.92 19.25 -26.13
N HIS A 16 8.32 18.19 -26.68
CA HIS A 16 8.38 16.85 -26.07
C HIS A 16 9.81 16.29 -25.91
N ASN A 17 10.71 16.57 -26.84
CA ASN A 17 12.09 16.07 -26.73
C ASN A 17 12.83 16.63 -25.50
N GLU A 18 12.41 17.78 -25.02
CA GLU A 18 12.95 18.37 -23.81
C GLU A 18 12.47 17.62 -22.55
N VAL A 19 11.24 17.07 -22.58
CA VAL A 19 10.72 16.24 -21.49
C VAL A 19 11.62 15.04 -21.25
N ASP A 20 12.11 14.38 -22.29
CA ASP A 20 12.98 13.19 -22.18
C ASP A 20 14.27 13.46 -21.39
N GLN A 21 14.76 14.70 -21.39
CA GLN A 21 15.93 15.08 -20.63
C GLN A 21 15.68 15.12 -19.12
N TYR A 22 14.43 15.37 -18.72
CA TYR A 22 14.04 15.40 -17.32
C TYR A 22 13.69 14.03 -16.76
N THR A 23 13.29 13.07 -17.59
CA THR A 23 12.96 11.69 -17.14
C THR A 23 14.13 10.98 -16.46
N GLN A 24 15.36 11.43 -16.71
CA GLN A 24 16.56 10.87 -16.06
C GLN A 24 16.77 11.38 -14.63
N SER A 25 16.13 12.47 -14.26
CA SER A 25 16.37 13.15 -12.97
C SER A 25 15.09 13.42 -12.18
N LEU A 26 13.92 13.33 -12.80
CA LEU A 26 12.62 13.58 -12.21
C LEU A 26 11.66 12.47 -12.59
N SER A 27 10.67 12.21 -11.76
CA SER A 27 9.51 11.38 -12.12
C SER A 27 8.50 12.26 -12.86
N ILE A 28 8.34 12.03 -14.16
CA ILE A 28 7.39 12.79 -14.97
C ILE A 28 6.02 12.11 -14.85
N LEU A 29 5.06 12.79 -14.24
CA LEU A 29 3.71 12.30 -14.03
C LEU A 29 2.83 12.53 -15.25
N ASN A 30 2.96 13.71 -15.88
CA ASN A 30 2.18 14.06 -17.07
C ASN A 30 2.87 15.12 -17.90
N TYR A 31 2.53 15.18 -19.19
CA TYR A 31 2.90 16.26 -20.11
C TYR A 31 1.70 16.65 -20.99
N ASP A 32 1.30 17.91 -20.93
CA ASP A 32 0.28 18.47 -21.82
C ASP A 32 0.95 19.17 -23.02
N PRO A 33 0.85 18.61 -24.22
CA PRO A 33 1.47 19.18 -25.42
C PRO A 33 0.85 20.51 -25.87
N ASN A 34 -0.39 20.83 -25.45
CA ASN A 34 -1.06 22.07 -25.84
C ASN A 34 -0.56 23.25 -25.02
N THR A 35 -0.37 23.06 -23.72
CA THR A 35 0.14 24.08 -22.80
C THR A 35 1.64 23.98 -22.61
N LYS A 36 2.28 22.91 -23.12
CA LYS A 36 3.69 22.58 -22.93
C LYS A 36 4.08 22.45 -21.45
N THR A 37 3.12 22.07 -20.63
CA THR A 37 3.28 21.95 -19.18
C THR A 37 3.63 20.53 -18.80
N VAL A 38 4.70 20.37 -18.02
CA VAL A 38 5.11 19.12 -17.39
C VAL A 38 4.63 19.13 -15.95
N ILE A 39 4.05 18.04 -15.51
CA ILE A 39 3.82 17.75 -14.09
C ILE A 39 4.88 16.74 -13.68
N ALA A 40 5.69 17.08 -12.68
CA ALA A 40 6.76 16.25 -12.20
C ALA A 40 6.68 16.08 -10.68
N TRP A 41 7.20 14.95 -10.23
CA TRP A 41 7.39 14.63 -8.83
C TRP A 41 8.88 14.40 -8.55
N ALA A 42 9.35 14.86 -7.40
CA ALA A 42 10.73 14.76 -7.01
C ALA A 42 10.91 14.67 -5.49
N ASN A 43 11.90 13.91 -5.05
CA ASN A 43 12.39 14.01 -3.69
C ASN A 43 13.23 15.27 -3.50
N GLU A 44 13.63 15.57 -2.25
CA GLU A 44 14.36 16.80 -1.92
C GLU A 44 15.63 16.98 -2.74
N ASN A 45 16.43 15.92 -2.94
CA ASN A 45 17.67 15.98 -3.68
C ASN A 45 17.44 16.27 -5.17
N GLN A 46 16.47 15.60 -5.77
CA GLN A 46 16.07 15.79 -7.16
C GLN A 46 15.51 17.19 -7.39
N PHE A 47 14.67 17.67 -6.47
CA PHE A 47 14.08 18.99 -6.56
C PHE A 47 15.13 20.11 -6.42
N ARG A 48 16.07 19.99 -5.48
CA ARG A 48 17.19 20.94 -5.35
C ARG A 48 18.07 20.96 -6.61
N ALA A 49 18.32 19.83 -7.23
CA ALA A 49 19.05 19.75 -8.49
C ALA A 49 18.27 20.40 -9.66
N PHE A 50 16.95 20.32 -9.65
CA PHE A 50 16.09 21.01 -10.60
C PHE A 50 16.11 22.53 -10.38
N GLU A 51 15.95 23.01 -9.14
CA GLU A 51 16.01 24.44 -8.79
C GLU A 51 17.33 25.09 -9.24
N ALA A 52 18.45 24.35 -9.12
CA ALA A 52 19.76 24.84 -9.56
C ALA A 52 19.84 25.13 -11.06
N ARG A 53 18.88 24.63 -11.87
CA ARG A 53 18.79 24.94 -13.31
C ARG A 53 18.09 26.28 -13.61
N ASN A 54 17.56 26.97 -12.57
CA ASN A 54 16.84 28.25 -12.67
C ASN A 54 15.65 28.22 -13.64
N ILE A 55 14.94 27.10 -13.72
CA ILE A 55 13.72 26.95 -14.51
C ILE A 55 12.54 27.42 -13.67
N ALA A 56 11.65 28.23 -14.27
CA ALA A 56 10.46 28.68 -13.57
C ALA A 56 9.50 27.50 -13.34
N TYR A 57 9.01 27.36 -12.12
CA TYR A 57 8.07 26.31 -11.75
C TYR A 57 6.93 26.85 -10.88
N GLN A 58 5.87 26.07 -10.74
CA GLN A 58 4.76 26.33 -9.84
C GLN A 58 4.51 25.08 -8.97
N VAL A 59 4.17 25.29 -7.73
CA VAL A 59 3.73 24.23 -6.81
C VAL A 59 2.21 24.37 -6.63
N PRO A 60 1.40 23.42 -7.12
CA PRO A 60 -0.04 23.45 -6.91
C PRO A 60 -0.38 23.38 -5.41
N GLU A 61 -1.29 24.25 -4.97
CA GLU A 61 -1.57 24.42 -3.54
C GLU A 61 -2.16 23.16 -2.87
N ASN A 62 -2.86 22.30 -3.59
CA ASN A 62 -3.59 21.16 -3.01
C ASN A 62 -3.02 19.78 -3.32
N GLU A 63 -2.07 19.64 -4.24
CA GLU A 63 -1.54 18.32 -4.62
C GLU A 63 -0.48 17.78 -3.65
N ASN A 64 0.06 18.65 -2.80
CA ASN A 64 1.14 18.31 -1.87
C ASN A 64 0.68 18.25 -0.39
N GLU A 65 -0.60 18.49 -0.14
CA GLU A 65 -1.19 18.37 1.19
C GLU A 65 -1.97 17.07 1.30
N VAL A 66 -1.62 16.27 2.31
CA VAL A 66 -2.46 15.14 2.72
C VAL A 66 -3.61 15.72 3.51
N ASP A 67 -4.83 15.52 3.05
CA ASP A 67 -6.01 15.79 3.87
C ASP A 67 -5.95 14.86 5.10
N ALA A 68 -5.70 15.43 6.26
CA ALA A 68 -5.66 14.69 7.53
C ALA A 68 -6.98 13.94 7.81
N ALA A 69 -8.08 14.37 7.18
CA ALA A 69 -9.36 13.67 7.25
C ALA A 69 -9.36 12.32 6.51
N LEU A 70 -8.39 12.09 5.60
CA LEU A 70 -8.24 10.81 4.91
C LEU A 70 -7.37 9.81 5.68
N ILE A 71 -6.65 10.26 6.70
CA ILE A 71 -5.87 9.39 7.58
C ILE A 71 -6.83 8.77 8.59
N TYR A 72 -6.86 7.45 8.63
CA TYR A 72 -7.69 6.70 9.56
C TYR A 72 -7.06 6.74 10.95
N ASP A 73 -7.57 7.60 11.81
CA ASP A 73 -7.30 7.58 13.24
C ASP A 73 -8.41 6.77 13.93
N ASN A 74 -8.21 5.44 14.02
CA ASN A 74 -9.16 4.57 14.71
C ASN A 74 -8.69 4.29 16.14
N PRO A 75 -9.22 4.99 17.13
CA PRO A 75 -8.89 4.74 18.54
C PRO A 75 -9.34 3.35 19.04
N GLN A 76 -10.05 2.57 18.23
CA GLN A 76 -10.50 1.21 18.58
C GLN A 76 -9.44 0.15 18.29
N PHE A 77 -8.40 0.42 17.47
CA PHE A 77 -7.27 -0.49 17.28
C PHE A 77 -6.37 -0.63 18.52
N THR A 78 -6.55 0.22 19.55
CA THR A 78 -5.78 0.12 20.80
C THR A 78 -6.36 -0.87 21.83
N THR A 79 -7.51 -1.45 21.58
CA THR A 79 -8.12 -2.44 22.45
C THR A 79 -8.42 -3.70 21.64
N ARG A 80 -7.71 -4.81 21.96
CA ARG A 80 -8.06 -6.15 21.50
C ARG A 80 -9.58 -6.35 21.61
N SER A 81 -10.28 -6.17 20.51
CA SER A 81 -11.65 -6.58 20.38
C SER A 81 -11.64 -8.00 19.85
N THR A 82 -12.21 -8.92 20.62
CA THR A 82 -12.50 -10.30 20.19
C THR A 82 -13.66 -10.38 19.18
N GLN A 83 -13.96 -9.30 18.52
CA GLN A 83 -14.90 -9.26 17.39
C GLN A 83 -14.09 -9.04 16.12
N ALA A 84 -14.39 -9.86 15.09
CA ALA A 84 -13.80 -9.74 13.76
C ALA A 84 -13.69 -8.27 13.36
N ASN A 85 -12.45 -7.81 13.12
CA ASN A 85 -12.18 -6.47 12.64
C ASN A 85 -12.58 -6.41 11.17
N THR A 86 -13.88 -6.35 10.91
CA THR A 86 -14.36 -6.01 9.57
C THR A 86 -14.00 -4.55 9.32
N LEU A 87 -12.98 -4.33 8.51
CA LEU A 87 -12.83 -3.04 7.87
C LEU A 87 -14.09 -2.80 7.07
N ASP A 88 -14.92 -1.86 7.52
CA ASP A 88 -16.08 -1.43 6.74
C ASP A 88 -15.59 -0.88 5.40
N PHE A 89 -15.92 -1.54 4.30
CA PHE A 89 -15.66 -1.03 2.97
C PHE A 89 -16.87 -0.26 2.44
N PRO A 90 -16.66 0.89 1.81
CA PRO A 90 -15.38 1.53 1.53
C PRO A 90 -14.74 2.15 2.77
N VAL A 91 -13.42 1.94 2.94
CA VAL A 91 -12.65 2.55 4.03
C VAL A 91 -12.77 4.07 3.90
N ALA A 92 -13.30 4.71 4.93
CA ALA A 92 -13.45 6.16 4.92
C ALA A 92 -12.09 6.88 4.99
N ASN A 93 -11.10 6.25 5.61
CA ASN A 93 -9.77 6.80 5.85
C ASN A 93 -8.70 5.71 5.66
N TYR A 94 -7.47 6.11 5.32
CA TYR A 94 -6.35 5.19 5.19
C TYR A 94 -5.69 4.93 6.55
N PRO A 95 -5.39 3.66 6.91
CA PRO A 95 -4.67 3.34 8.14
C PRO A 95 -3.28 3.97 8.16
N THR A 96 -2.80 4.36 9.33
CA THR A 96 -1.37 4.67 9.53
C THR A 96 -0.53 3.40 9.41
N TYR A 97 0.80 3.52 9.28
CA TYR A 97 1.67 2.35 9.30
C TYR A 97 1.54 1.54 10.61
N ALA A 98 1.39 2.22 11.74
CA ALA A 98 1.22 1.56 13.04
C ALA A 98 -0.09 0.75 13.10
N ASP A 99 -1.21 1.30 12.61
CA ASP A 99 -2.49 0.59 12.54
C ASP A 99 -2.40 -0.60 11.56
N TYR A 100 -1.72 -0.41 10.43
CA TYR A 100 -1.46 -1.46 9.46
C TYR A 100 -0.65 -2.61 10.07
N ALA A 101 0.46 -2.31 10.75
CA ALA A 101 1.30 -3.32 11.37
C ALA A 101 0.56 -4.08 12.48
N GLN A 102 -0.26 -3.38 13.26
CA GLN A 102 -1.10 -4.01 14.27
C GLN A 102 -2.17 -4.91 13.63
N GLN A 103 -2.82 -4.46 12.57
CA GLN A 103 -3.81 -5.26 11.84
C GLN A 103 -3.21 -6.55 11.26
N MET A 104 -1.98 -6.49 10.74
CA MET A 104 -1.27 -7.67 10.26
C MET A 104 -1.04 -8.67 11.39
N GLN A 105 -0.67 -8.21 12.59
CA GLN A 105 -0.50 -9.06 13.77
C GLN A 105 -1.83 -9.62 14.27
N ASP A 106 -2.90 -8.81 14.27
CA ASP A 106 -4.23 -9.25 14.70
C ASP A 106 -4.78 -10.37 13.79
N PHE A 107 -4.49 -10.35 12.49
CA PHE A 107 -4.86 -11.45 11.59
C PHE A 107 -4.26 -12.80 12.05
N GLU A 108 -3.02 -12.82 12.48
CA GLU A 108 -2.38 -14.03 13.00
C GLU A 108 -2.94 -14.41 14.38
N ASP A 109 -3.01 -13.45 15.30
CA ASP A 109 -3.46 -13.68 16.68
C ASP A 109 -4.89 -14.25 16.74
N ASP A 110 -5.76 -13.76 15.86
CA ASP A 110 -7.16 -14.20 15.79
C ASP A 110 -7.37 -15.49 14.98
N ASN A 111 -6.37 -15.91 14.15
CA ASN A 111 -6.47 -17.06 13.26
C ASN A 111 -5.27 -18.00 13.37
N LEU A 112 -4.92 -18.38 14.59
CA LEU A 112 -3.79 -19.27 14.87
C LEU A 112 -3.85 -20.58 14.10
N GLY A 113 -2.75 -20.93 13.42
CA GLY A 113 -2.63 -22.13 12.60
C GLY A 113 -3.15 -21.98 11.16
N LEU A 114 -3.85 -20.87 10.86
CA LEU A 114 -4.35 -20.52 9.53
C LEU A 114 -3.55 -19.37 8.92
N VAL A 115 -3.00 -18.50 9.76
CA VAL A 115 -2.26 -17.30 9.37
C VAL A 115 -0.89 -17.27 10.02
N GLU A 116 0.11 -16.86 9.26
CA GLU A 116 1.44 -16.48 9.74
C GLU A 116 1.79 -15.10 9.20
N THR A 117 2.08 -14.17 10.12
CA THR A 117 2.57 -12.83 9.78
C THR A 117 4.06 -12.75 10.02
N PHE A 118 4.80 -12.24 9.06
CA PHE A 118 6.26 -12.15 9.17
C PHE A 118 6.80 -10.94 8.41
N SER A 119 8.00 -10.52 8.81
CA SER A 119 8.76 -9.47 8.13
C SER A 119 9.88 -10.09 7.29
N ILE A 120 10.10 -9.53 6.08
CA ILE A 120 11.28 -9.86 5.28
C ILE A 120 12.44 -8.89 5.49
N GLY A 121 12.29 -7.93 6.38
CA GLY A 121 13.32 -6.97 6.78
C GLY A 121 12.80 -5.54 6.88
N ALA A 122 13.68 -4.68 7.38
CA ALA A 122 13.41 -3.26 7.50
C ALA A 122 13.42 -2.56 6.13
N THR A 123 12.67 -1.47 6.05
CA THR A 123 12.69 -0.55 4.90
C THR A 123 14.01 0.21 4.80
N THR A 124 14.20 0.96 3.72
CA THR A 124 15.41 1.76 3.51
C THR A 124 15.55 2.88 4.55
N GLU A 125 14.45 3.50 4.96
CA GLU A 125 14.45 4.51 6.05
C GLU A 125 14.69 3.87 7.43
N GLY A 126 14.41 2.55 7.58
CA GLY A 126 14.77 1.74 8.75
C GLY A 126 13.81 1.84 9.93
N ASP A 127 12.72 2.56 9.81
CA ASP A 127 11.70 2.75 10.86
C ASP A 127 10.44 1.90 10.63
N LYS A 128 10.34 1.24 9.47
CA LYS A 128 9.23 0.36 9.09
C LYS A 128 9.76 -1.00 8.63
N GLU A 129 8.88 -1.97 8.52
CA GLU A 129 9.18 -3.33 8.07
C GLU A 129 8.30 -3.73 6.87
N LEU A 130 8.82 -4.63 6.04
CA LEU A 130 8.08 -5.22 4.93
C LEU A 130 7.34 -6.46 5.42
N LEU A 131 6.06 -6.26 5.75
CA LEU A 131 5.21 -7.28 6.36
C LEU A 131 4.49 -8.11 5.31
N PHE A 132 4.42 -9.40 5.56
CA PHE A 132 3.68 -10.38 4.76
C PHE A 132 2.74 -11.18 5.65
N VAL A 133 1.63 -11.60 5.06
CA VAL A 133 0.75 -12.63 5.60
C VAL A 133 0.82 -13.84 4.69
N LYS A 134 1.00 -15.03 5.28
CA LYS A 134 0.75 -16.32 4.64
C LYS A 134 -0.55 -16.87 5.19
N ILE A 135 -1.45 -17.32 4.31
CA ILE A 135 -2.70 -17.99 4.64
C ILE A 135 -2.68 -19.39 4.02
N SER A 136 -2.94 -20.41 4.84
CA SER A 136 -3.07 -21.81 4.43
C SER A 136 -3.76 -22.57 5.57
N ASP A 137 -4.48 -23.63 5.30
CA ASP A 137 -5.09 -24.49 6.33
C ASP A 137 -4.06 -25.19 7.20
N ASN A 138 -2.78 -25.16 6.79
CA ASN A 138 -1.66 -25.80 7.46
C ASN A 138 -0.40 -24.90 7.43
N VAL A 139 -0.54 -23.66 7.89
CA VAL A 139 0.43 -22.55 7.69
C VAL A 139 1.86 -22.88 8.15
N GLY A 140 2.01 -23.73 9.18
CA GLY A 140 3.31 -24.15 9.73
C GLY A 140 4.00 -25.27 8.95
N THR A 141 3.40 -25.79 7.88
CA THR A 141 3.92 -26.91 7.10
C THR A 141 4.18 -26.47 5.67
N ASP A 142 5.33 -26.83 5.11
CA ASP A 142 5.60 -26.62 3.69
C ASP A 142 5.00 -27.81 2.88
N GLU A 143 3.87 -27.56 2.25
CA GLU A 143 3.16 -28.53 1.44
C GLU A 143 3.47 -28.33 -0.04
N GLN A 144 3.26 -29.38 -0.85
CA GLN A 144 3.45 -29.30 -2.30
C GLN A 144 2.21 -28.69 -2.99
N GLU A 145 1.92 -27.44 -2.60
CA GLU A 145 0.77 -26.70 -3.09
C GLU A 145 1.21 -25.51 -3.95
N PRO A 146 0.34 -25.02 -4.84
CA PRO A 146 0.56 -23.78 -5.55
C PRO A 146 0.73 -22.61 -4.58
N LYS A 147 1.75 -21.78 -4.83
CA LYS A 147 2.02 -20.56 -4.04
C LYS A 147 1.57 -19.34 -4.84
N LEU A 148 0.64 -18.58 -4.29
CA LEU A 148 0.11 -17.37 -4.87
C LEU A 148 0.66 -16.17 -4.09
N LEU A 149 1.27 -15.21 -4.80
CA LEU A 149 1.79 -13.98 -4.21
C LEU A 149 1.03 -12.77 -4.76
N TYR A 150 0.46 -11.98 -3.86
CA TYR A 150 -0.11 -10.67 -4.14
C TYR A 150 0.67 -9.58 -3.43
N THR A 151 1.06 -8.55 -4.16
CA THR A 151 1.69 -7.35 -3.59
C THR A 151 0.94 -6.12 -4.06
N SER A 152 0.94 -5.08 -3.23
CA SER A 152 0.32 -3.79 -3.54
C SER A 152 1.19 -2.62 -3.09
N SER A 153 0.85 -1.42 -3.55
CA SER A 153 1.51 -0.16 -3.17
C SER A 153 3.03 -0.20 -3.36
N MET A 154 3.47 -0.75 -4.50
CA MET A 154 4.89 -0.73 -4.90
C MET A 154 5.36 0.72 -5.11
N HIS A 155 4.52 1.56 -5.71
CA HIS A 155 4.69 3.00 -5.69
C HIS A 155 3.90 3.55 -4.50
N GLY A 156 4.55 4.33 -3.64
CA GLY A 156 3.95 4.75 -2.36
C GLY A 156 2.74 5.68 -2.50
N ASP A 157 2.63 6.40 -3.60
CA ASP A 157 1.49 7.25 -3.96
C ASP A 157 0.25 6.47 -4.43
N GLU A 158 0.39 5.16 -4.73
CA GLU A 158 -0.72 4.27 -5.11
C GLU A 158 -1.35 3.64 -3.86
N ILE A 159 -1.90 4.49 -2.98
CA ILE A 159 -2.33 4.10 -1.64
C ILE A 159 -3.62 3.26 -1.58
N ALA A 160 -4.42 3.22 -2.64
CA ALA A 160 -5.70 2.49 -2.63
C ALA A 160 -5.53 0.96 -2.54
N GLY A 161 -4.40 0.45 -3.02
CA GLY A 161 -4.16 -0.99 -3.09
C GLY A 161 -3.96 -1.64 -1.73
N TYR A 162 -3.26 -0.99 -0.79
CA TYR A 162 -2.95 -1.64 0.47
C TYR A 162 -4.18 -1.85 1.39
N PRO A 163 -5.14 -0.92 1.56
CA PRO A 163 -6.37 -1.22 2.29
C PRO A 163 -7.26 -2.25 1.56
N MET A 164 -7.20 -2.33 0.23
CA MET A 164 -7.84 -3.41 -0.51
C MET A 164 -7.25 -4.77 -0.18
N MET A 165 -5.93 -4.90 -0.04
CA MET A 165 -5.29 -6.16 0.35
C MET A 165 -5.59 -6.54 1.79
N LEU A 166 -5.66 -5.59 2.73
CA LEU A 166 -6.13 -5.85 4.09
C LEU A 166 -7.55 -6.44 4.08
N SER A 167 -8.43 -5.87 3.27
CA SER A 167 -9.81 -6.38 3.14
C SER A 167 -9.89 -7.72 2.43
N LEU A 168 -8.98 -8.01 1.51
CA LEU A 168 -8.89 -9.34 0.91
C LEU A 168 -8.49 -10.39 1.95
N ILE A 169 -7.54 -10.06 2.84
CA ILE A 169 -7.14 -10.94 3.94
C ILE A 169 -8.35 -11.19 4.85
N ASP A 170 -8.99 -10.12 5.35
CA ASP A 170 -10.16 -10.22 6.20
C ASP A 170 -11.29 -11.03 5.55
N TYR A 171 -11.59 -10.75 4.28
CA TYR A 171 -12.59 -11.49 3.51
C TYR A 171 -12.30 -12.99 3.43
N ILE A 172 -11.05 -13.38 3.13
CA ILE A 172 -10.66 -14.78 3.06
C ILE A 172 -10.83 -15.44 4.44
N LEU A 173 -10.30 -14.81 5.50
CA LEU A 173 -10.32 -15.35 6.85
C LEU A 173 -11.73 -15.44 7.41
N THR A 174 -12.52 -14.38 7.30
CA THR A 174 -13.91 -14.36 7.76
C THR A 174 -14.76 -15.38 7.00
N THR A 175 -14.65 -15.45 5.68
CA THR A 175 -15.39 -16.40 4.87
C THR A 175 -15.02 -17.84 5.21
N TYR A 176 -13.72 -18.13 5.41
CA TYR A 176 -13.25 -19.47 5.75
C TYR A 176 -13.70 -19.91 7.14
N THR A 177 -13.61 -19.01 8.13
CA THR A 177 -13.88 -19.35 9.54
C THR A 177 -15.36 -19.34 9.93
N THR A 178 -16.19 -18.53 9.26
CA THR A 178 -17.61 -18.36 9.58
C THR A 178 -18.55 -18.95 8.52
N GLY A 179 -18.03 -19.38 7.39
CA GLY A 179 -18.82 -19.87 6.26
C GLY A 179 -19.55 -21.18 6.55
N VAL A 180 -20.57 -21.46 5.76
CA VAL A 180 -21.45 -22.63 5.94
C VAL A 180 -21.35 -23.54 4.72
N ASP A 181 -21.27 -24.85 4.96
CA ASP A 181 -21.28 -25.85 3.90
C ASP A 181 -22.52 -25.69 3.01
N GLY A 182 -22.27 -25.67 1.70
CA GLY A 182 -23.31 -25.46 0.69
C GLY A 182 -23.40 -24.03 0.16
N ASP A 183 -22.76 -23.06 0.82
CA ASP A 183 -22.58 -21.73 0.26
C ASP A 183 -21.47 -21.76 -0.82
N PRO A 184 -21.78 -21.34 -2.08
CA PRO A 184 -20.79 -21.35 -3.16
C PRO A 184 -19.56 -20.49 -2.90
N GLU A 185 -19.70 -19.38 -2.18
CA GLU A 185 -18.61 -18.47 -1.85
C GLU A 185 -17.70 -19.09 -0.80
N TYR A 186 -18.27 -19.65 0.26
CA TYR A 186 -17.51 -20.43 1.25
C TYR A 186 -16.76 -21.59 0.59
N GLN A 187 -17.40 -22.36 -0.27
CA GLN A 187 -16.75 -23.49 -0.95
C GLN A 187 -15.56 -23.04 -1.81
N ARG A 188 -15.69 -21.87 -2.47
CA ARG A 188 -14.61 -21.30 -3.27
C ARG A 188 -13.42 -20.90 -2.40
N VAL A 189 -13.66 -20.16 -1.31
CA VAL A 189 -12.61 -19.73 -0.39
C VAL A 189 -11.98 -20.93 0.32
N LYS A 190 -12.80 -21.86 0.79
CA LYS A 190 -12.35 -23.13 1.40
C LYS A 190 -11.41 -23.89 0.47
N ASN A 191 -11.80 -24.06 -0.79
CA ASN A 191 -10.97 -24.75 -1.76
C ASN A 191 -9.63 -24.03 -2.02
N LEU A 192 -9.60 -22.69 -2.00
CA LEU A 192 -8.36 -21.93 -2.14
C LEU A 192 -7.43 -22.12 -0.94
N VAL A 193 -7.96 -22.01 0.27
CA VAL A 193 -7.19 -22.09 1.52
C VAL A 193 -6.66 -23.50 1.78
N GLU A 194 -7.43 -24.53 1.41
CA GLU A 194 -7.07 -25.95 1.60
C GLU A 194 -6.20 -26.52 0.47
N ASN A 195 -5.93 -25.78 -0.61
CA ASN A 195 -5.17 -26.31 -1.75
C ASN A 195 -4.16 -25.29 -2.31
N ALA A 196 -3.85 -24.23 -1.59
CA ALA A 196 -2.84 -23.27 -1.99
C ALA A 196 -2.31 -22.45 -0.80
N GLU A 197 -1.04 -22.11 -0.84
CA GLU A 197 -0.47 -21.08 0.04
C GLU A 197 -0.72 -19.69 -0.56
N ILE A 198 -1.41 -18.83 0.17
CA ILE A 198 -1.73 -17.46 -0.27
C ILE A 198 -0.84 -16.48 0.50
N TRP A 199 0.04 -15.81 -0.22
CA TRP A 199 1.00 -14.85 0.32
C TRP A 199 0.59 -13.45 -0.07
N ILE A 200 0.40 -12.55 0.90
CA ILE A 200 -0.05 -11.18 0.64
C ILE A 200 0.90 -10.19 1.33
N ASN A 201 1.41 -9.24 0.56
CA ASN A 201 2.11 -8.05 1.04
C ASN A 201 1.28 -6.81 0.69
N PRO A 202 0.49 -6.28 1.61
CA PRO A 202 -0.39 -5.15 1.34
C PRO A 202 0.37 -3.86 1.00
N SER A 203 1.52 -3.62 1.63
CA SER A 203 2.33 -2.42 1.42
C SER A 203 3.77 -2.79 1.06
N ALA A 204 4.08 -2.83 -0.24
CA ALA A 204 5.41 -3.19 -0.73
C ALA A 204 6.43 -2.04 -0.62
N ASN A 205 5.95 -0.79 -0.45
CA ASN A 205 6.80 0.39 -0.25
C ASN A 205 6.22 1.30 0.85
N PRO A 206 6.30 0.90 2.12
CA PRO A 206 5.73 1.68 3.21
C PRO A 206 6.49 2.99 3.49
N ASP A 207 7.72 3.17 2.99
CA ASP A 207 8.44 4.44 3.10
C ASP A 207 7.86 5.51 2.18
N GLY A 208 7.28 5.09 1.06
CA GLY A 208 6.68 6.00 0.08
C GLY A 208 5.20 6.31 0.31
N THR A 209 4.60 5.79 1.39
CA THR A 209 3.15 5.88 1.67
C THR A 209 2.87 6.95 2.72
#